data_4105328d14a53be819d46a523a855e3a
#
_entry.id   4105328d14a53be819d46a523a855e3a
#
_cell.length_a   1.000
_cell.length_b   1.000
_cell.length_c   1.000
_cell.angle_alpha   90.00
_cell.angle_beta   90.00
_cell.angle_gamma   90.00
#
_symmetry.space_group_name_H-M   'P 1'
#
loop_
_entity.id
_entity.type
_entity.pdbx_description
1 polymer ?
#
loop_
_entity_poly.entity_id
_entity_poly.type
_entity_poly.pdbx_seq_one_letter_code
_entity_poly.pdbx_strand_id
1 'polypeptide(L)'
;MKYYKPLAWMMAIAIASTTMTACSSDDNETEKPFTTDPVESSMLYACGVGQSETRSVADVQNVLFTEDDIDWFNVTTREIKFKDMDEPLYKRMQPFHEIEFHLGDNALFVVSSFVGDWDSRIFTNLVLHYDVITDPNQGHYYLQDCYPLQFAETDEVKANREKNAAQWETFTKYLGSKGKLK
;
A
#
# COMPACT_ATOMS: atom_id res chain seq x y z
N MET A 1 26.42 -12.90 -51.77
CA MET A 1 25.94 -11.59 -52.20
C MET A 1 24.49 -11.71 -52.66
N LYS A 2 23.54 -11.27 -51.89
CA LYS A 2 22.18 -10.91 -52.33
C LYS A 2 21.56 -10.05 -51.23
N TYR A 3 21.38 -8.80 -51.54
CA TYR A 3 20.72 -7.76 -50.71
C TYR A 3 19.21 -7.95 -50.81
N TYR A 4 18.49 -7.99 -49.70
CA TYR A 4 17.05 -7.77 -49.66
C TYR A 4 16.73 -6.50 -48.83
N LYS A 5 16.10 -5.55 -49.50
CA LYS A 5 15.52 -4.33 -48.92
C LYS A 5 14.13 -4.65 -48.35
N PRO A 6 13.78 -4.18 -47.16
CA PRO A 6 12.40 -4.21 -46.69
C PRO A 6 11.60 -3.03 -47.23
N LEU A 7 10.43 -3.35 -47.74
CA LEU A 7 9.40 -2.41 -48.19
C LEU A 7 8.64 -1.87 -46.96
N ALA A 8 8.56 -0.56 -46.86
CA ALA A 8 7.70 0.12 -45.90
C ALA A 8 6.23 0.07 -46.34
N TRP A 9 5.36 -0.39 -45.46
CA TRP A 9 3.91 -0.25 -45.62
C TRP A 9 3.39 0.73 -44.55
N MET A 10 3.00 1.95 -45.03
CA MET A 10 2.15 2.88 -44.30
C MET A 10 0.69 2.43 -44.48
N MET A 11 0.00 2.16 -43.37
CA MET A 11 -1.45 2.14 -43.35
C MET A 11 -1.94 3.29 -42.46
N ALA A 12 -2.54 4.26 -43.09
CA ALA A 12 -3.34 5.32 -42.45
C ALA A 12 -4.75 4.77 -42.22
N ILE A 13 -5.20 4.76 -40.99
CA ILE A 13 -6.60 4.46 -40.63
C ILE A 13 -7.22 5.77 -40.14
N ALA A 14 -8.12 6.30 -40.92
CA ALA A 14 -9.02 7.38 -40.54
C ALA A 14 -10.19 6.81 -39.74
N ILE A 15 -10.39 7.27 -38.52
CA ILE A 15 -11.56 6.94 -37.72
C ILE A 15 -12.52 8.14 -37.75
N ALA A 16 -13.67 7.89 -38.35
CA ALA A 16 -14.77 8.82 -38.38
C ALA A 16 -15.51 8.83 -37.02
N SER A 17 -15.68 10.04 -36.50
CA SER A 17 -16.50 10.34 -35.32
C SER A 17 -17.97 10.31 -35.70
N THR A 18 -18.77 9.45 -35.08
CA THR A 18 -20.22 9.52 -35.04
C THR A 18 -20.72 9.98 -33.70
N THR A 19 -21.22 11.21 -33.66
CA THR A 19 -22.02 11.75 -32.56
C THR A 19 -23.42 11.16 -32.62
N MET A 20 -23.87 10.49 -31.59
CA MET A 20 -25.27 10.18 -31.38
C MET A 20 -25.80 10.97 -30.20
N THR A 21 -26.63 11.95 -30.50
CA THR A 21 -27.53 12.65 -29.59
C THR A 21 -28.78 11.81 -29.44
N ALA A 22 -29.16 11.43 -28.24
CA ALA A 22 -30.51 10.95 -27.92
C ALA A 22 -30.96 11.57 -26.61
N CYS A 23 -32.10 12.28 -26.69
CA CYS A 23 -32.80 12.97 -25.63
C CYS A 23 -33.75 12.04 -24.87
N SER A 24 -33.96 12.43 -23.60
CA SER A 24 -35.18 12.39 -22.76
C SER A 24 -35.66 10.99 -22.28
N SER A 25 -36.05 10.82 -21.06
CA SER A 25 -36.83 11.60 -20.07
C SER A 25 -36.86 10.85 -18.74
N ASP A 26 -36.86 11.62 -17.66
CA ASP A 26 -37.52 11.47 -16.36
C ASP A 26 -37.71 10.09 -15.73
N ASP A 27 -37.07 9.85 -14.58
CA ASP A 27 -37.68 9.96 -13.26
C ASP A 27 -36.65 9.67 -12.14
N ASN A 28 -36.59 10.61 -11.23
CA ASN A 28 -36.14 10.57 -9.84
C ASN A 28 -35.73 9.23 -9.22
N GLU A 29 -34.43 9.09 -8.93
CA GLU A 29 -33.98 8.80 -7.57
C GLU A 29 -32.56 9.33 -7.41
N THR A 30 -32.39 10.24 -6.45
CA THR A 30 -31.16 10.96 -6.17
C THR A 30 -30.18 10.01 -5.46
N GLU A 31 -29.51 9.14 -6.19
CA GLU A 31 -28.25 8.58 -5.73
C GLU A 31 -27.19 9.68 -5.86
N LYS A 32 -26.79 10.23 -4.71
CA LYS A 32 -25.62 11.11 -4.65
C LYS A 32 -24.45 10.32 -5.23
N PRO A 33 -23.78 10.84 -6.28
CA PRO A 33 -22.53 10.25 -6.71
C PRO A 33 -21.57 10.32 -5.52
N PHE A 34 -20.99 9.18 -5.14
CA PHE A 34 -19.89 9.08 -4.21
C PHE A 34 -18.74 9.86 -4.87
N THR A 35 -18.60 11.13 -4.49
CA THR A 35 -17.44 11.93 -4.87
C THR A 35 -16.27 11.31 -4.10
N THR A 36 -15.49 10.51 -4.81
CA THR A 36 -14.10 10.27 -4.43
C THR A 36 -13.42 11.62 -4.56
N ASP A 37 -13.37 12.36 -3.46
CA ASP A 37 -12.50 13.52 -3.38
C ASP A 37 -11.09 13.03 -3.76
N PRO A 38 -10.38 13.72 -4.68
CA PRO A 38 -9.01 13.36 -4.97
C PRO A 38 -8.25 13.44 -3.65
N VAL A 39 -7.72 12.29 -3.20
CA VAL A 39 -6.81 12.21 -2.05
C VAL A 39 -5.78 13.32 -2.24
N GLU A 40 -5.69 14.25 -1.29
CA GLU A 40 -4.75 15.36 -1.37
C GLU A 40 -3.39 14.80 -1.79
N SER A 41 -2.78 15.39 -2.80
CA SER A 41 -1.65 14.84 -3.59
C SER A 41 -0.34 14.60 -2.80
N SER A 42 -0.42 14.48 -1.48
CA SER A 42 0.71 14.23 -0.58
C SER A 42 0.33 13.50 0.73
N MET A 43 -0.80 12.80 0.80
CA MET A 43 -1.19 12.04 2.00
C MET A 43 -0.50 10.68 2.03
N LEU A 44 -0.01 10.28 3.21
CA LEU A 44 0.47 8.92 3.45
C LEU A 44 -0.72 8.00 3.72
N TYR A 45 -0.80 6.89 3.01
CA TYR A 45 -1.80 5.84 3.22
C TYR A 45 -1.22 4.46 2.91
N ALA A 46 -1.91 3.42 3.33
CA ALA A 46 -1.54 2.04 3.08
C ALA A 46 -2.72 1.22 2.58
N CYS A 47 -2.48 0.44 1.54
CA CYS A 47 -3.48 -0.39 0.87
C CYS A 47 -3.13 -1.87 1.00
N GLY A 48 -4.16 -2.71 1.19
CA GLY A 48 -4.00 -4.15 1.13
C GLY A 48 -3.86 -4.64 -0.31
N VAL A 49 -2.88 -5.53 -0.56
CA VAL A 49 -2.58 -6.12 -1.87
C VAL A 49 -2.64 -7.64 -1.78
N GLY A 50 -3.07 -8.29 -2.87
CA GLY A 50 -3.08 -9.76 -2.93
C GLY A 50 -4.17 -10.39 -2.11
N GLN A 51 -5.40 -10.36 -2.61
CA GLN A 51 -6.53 -11.06 -1.98
C GLN A 51 -6.50 -12.56 -2.24
N SER A 52 -6.94 -13.33 -1.24
CA SER A 52 -7.49 -14.67 -1.42
C SER A 52 -8.58 -14.66 -2.51
N GLU A 53 -8.57 -15.64 -3.40
CA GLU A 53 -9.27 -15.76 -4.70
C GLU A 53 -10.81 -15.57 -4.72
N THR A 54 -11.44 -15.06 -3.67
CA THR A 54 -12.91 -15.05 -3.53
C THR A 54 -13.60 -13.69 -3.69
N ARG A 55 -12.87 -12.61 -3.98
CA ARG A 55 -13.52 -11.31 -4.27
C ARG A 55 -12.94 -10.66 -5.53
N SER A 56 -13.67 -10.80 -6.61
CA SER A 56 -13.63 -9.86 -7.73
C SER A 56 -14.14 -8.51 -7.20
N VAL A 57 -13.25 -7.62 -6.84
CA VAL A 57 -13.60 -6.24 -6.53
C VAL A 57 -12.86 -5.37 -7.53
N ALA A 58 -13.63 -4.85 -8.48
CA ALA A 58 -13.21 -3.72 -9.28
C ALA A 58 -12.88 -2.54 -8.35
N ASP A 59 -11.67 -2.04 -8.44
CA ASP A 59 -11.23 -0.65 -8.19
C ASP A 59 -11.63 0.08 -6.89
N VAL A 60 -11.92 -0.59 -5.78
CA VAL A 60 -11.85 0.06 -4.48
C VAL A 60 -10.44 -0.19 -3.93
N GLN A 61 -9.61 0.84 -3.92
CA GLN A 61 -8.37 0.81 -3.14
C GLN A 61 -8.75 0.40 -1.71
N ASN A 62 -8.30 -0.78 -1.29
CA ASN A 62 -8.53 -1.29 0.06
C ASN A 62 -7.62 -0.54 1.03
N VAL A 63 -7.92 0.74 1.27
CA VAL A 63 -7.17 1.56 2.22
C VAL A 63 -7.36 0.98 3.61
N LEU A 64 -6.27 0.56 4.21
CA LEU A 64 -6.24 -0.03 5.55
C LEU A 64 -6.12 1.05 6.62
N PHE A 65 -5.30 2.05 6.37
CA PHE A 65 -5.10 3.22 7.22
C PHE A 65 -4.48 4.37 6.44
N THR A 66 -4.59 5.55 7.01
CA THR A 66 -3.99 6.80 6.52
C THR A 66 -3.05 7.38 7.56
N GLU A 67 -2.36 8.47 7.23
CA GLU A 67 -1.53 9.20 8.21
C GLU A 67 -2.32 9.66 9.44
N ASP A 68 -3.62 9.95 9.27
CA ASP A 68 -4.47 10.41 10.38
C ASP A 68 -4.71 9.32 11.42
N ASP A 69 -4.63 8.07 11.02
CA ASP A 69 -4.75 6.91 11.91
C ASP A 69 -3.46 6.65 12.70
N ILE A 70 -2.32 7.18 12.24
CA ILE A 70 -1.04 7.03 12.92
C ILE A 70 -0.96 8.07 14.04
N ASP A 71 -0.72 7.62 15.28
CA ASP A 71 -0.41 8.47 16.41
C ASP A 71 1.06 8.88 16.38
N TRP A 72 1.96 7.90 16.35
CA TRP A 72 3.41 8.12 16.21
C TRP A 72 4.14 6.90 15.66
N PHE A 73 5.36 7.14 15.20
CA PHE A 73 6.34 6.14 14.78
C PHE A 73 7.67 6.37 15.48
N ASN A 74 8.23 5.32 16.10
CA ASN A 74 9.54 5.36 16.73
C ASN A 74 10.60 4.81 15.76
N VAL A 75 11.49 5.68 15.31
CA VAL A 75 12.54 5.31 14.33
C VAL A 75 13.53 4.27 14.88
N THR A 76 13.79 4.30 16.20
CA THR A 76 14.76 3.41 16.85
C THR A 76 14.19 2.01 17.09
N THR A 77 12.99 1.94 17.67
CA THR A 77 12.33 0.66 17.99
C THR A 77 11.55 0.09 16.81
N ARG A 78 11.31 0.90 15.78
CA ARG A 78 10.46 0.60 14.62
C ARG A 78 8.98 0.40 14.99
N GLU A 79 8.59 0.77 16.19
CA GLU A 79 7.20 0.69 16.63
C GLU A 79 6.36 1.78 15.96
N ILE A 80 5.20 1.38 15.44
CA ILE A 80 4.18 2.28 14.92
C ILE A 80 2.94 2.17 15.80
N LYS A 81 2.53 3.29 16.38
CA LYS A 81 1.31 3.38 17.20
C LYS A 81 0.19 3.94 16.34
N PHE A 82 -0.90 3.20 16.31
CA PHE A 82 -2.13 3.66 15.71
C PHE A 82 -3.06 4.25 16.78
N LYS A 83 -3.88 5.20 16.40
CA LYS A 83 -4.99 5.70 17.21
C LYS A 83 -6.05 4.62 17.37
N ASP A 84 -6.96 4.82 18.30
CA ASP A 84 -8.11 3.91 18.43
C ASP A 84 -8.94 3.95 17.15
N MET A 85 -9.17 2.78 16.58
CA MET A 85 -9.98 2.56 15.38
C MET A 85 -11.23 1.76 15.76
N ASP A 86 -12.34 2.01 15.06
CA ASP A 86 -13.60 1.25 15.25
C ASP A 86 -13.40 -0.26 15.02
N GLU A 87 -12.59 -0.60 14.02
CA GLU A 87 -12.14 -1.97 13.79
C GLU A 87 -10.62 -2.05 13.96
N PRO A 88 -10.12 -2.98 14.80
CA PRO A 88 -8.69 -3.15 15.00
C PRO A 88 -7.95 -3.41 13.69
N LEU A 89 -6.81 -2.73 13.49
CA LEU A 89 -6.03 -2.79 12.25
C LEU A 89 -5.67 -4.23 11.85
N TYR A 90 -5.31 -5.10 12.82
CA TYR A 90 -4.97 -6.50 12.52
C TYR A 90 -6.11 -7.26 11.83
N LYS A 91 -7.38 -6.95 12.15
CA LYS A 91 -8.55 -7.56 11.47
C LYS A 91 -8.69 -7.06 10.04
N ARG A 92 -8.45 -5.76 9.83
CA ARG A 92 -8.49 -5.15 8.49
C ARG A 92 -7.39 -5.71 7.59
N MET A 93 -6.24 -6.08 8.17
CA MET A 93 -5.08 -6.62 7.43
C MET A 93 -5.22 -8.11 7.08
N GLN A 94 -5.95 -8.90 7.88
CA GLN A 94 -6.07 -10.36 7.71
C GLN A 94 -6.35 -10.85 6.28
N PRO A 95 -7.20 -10.17 5.45
CA PRO A 95 -7.49 -10.63 4.10
C PRO A 95 -6.32 -10.47 3.11
N PHE A 96 -5.26 -9.73 3.49
CA PHE A 96 -4.19 -9.35 2.58
C PHE A 96 -2.87 -10.02 2.96
N HIS A 97 -2.11 -10.42 1.93
CA HIS A 97 -0.77 -10.98 2.13
C HIS A 97 0.29 -9.89 2.20
N GLU A 98 0.04 -8.77 1.56
CA GLU A 98 0.95 -7.64 1.48
C GLU A 98 0.20 -6.33 1.71
N ILE A 99 0.93 -5.33 2.17
CA ILE A 99 0.45 -3.96 2.33
C ILE A 99 1.40 -3.05 1.56
N GLU A 100 0.87 -2.24 0.68
CA GLU A 100 1.62 -1.24 -0.04
C GLU A 100 1.42 0.13 0.59
N PHE A 101 2.53 0.79 0.96
CA PHE A 101 2.55 2.14 1.49
C PHE A 101 2.71 3.14 0.35
N HIS A 102 1.92 4.20 0.38
CA HIS A 102 1.89 5.26 -0.62
C HIS A 102 2.07 6.64 0.00
N LEU A 103 2.67 7.54 -0.76
CA LEU A 103 2.67 8.97 -0.48
C LEU A 103 2.10 9.70 -1.69
N GLY A 104 0.84 10.12 -1.62
CA GLY A 104 0.08 10.53 -2.78
C GLY A 104 0.02 9.41 -3.81
N ASP A 105 0.33 9.71 -5.06
CA ASP A 105 0.32 8.74 -6.16
C ASP A 105 1.58 7.85 -6.22
N ASN A 106 2.55 8.06 -5.33
CA ASN A 106 3.81 7.33 -5.37
C ASN A 106 3.81 6.17 -4.38
N ALA A 107 4.00 4.94 -4.89
CA ALA A 107 4.30 3.79 -4.05
C ALA A 107 5.67 3.96 -3.39
N LEU A 108 5.72 3.79 -2.07
CA LEU A 108 6.96 3.84 -1.30
C LEU A 108 7.59 2.45 -1.19
N PHE A 109 6.92 1.53 -0.51
CA PHE A 109 7.38 0.16 -0.32
C PHE A 109 6.23 -0.78 -0.02
N VAL A 110 6.50 -2.05 -0.24
CA VAL A 110 5.58 -3.15 0.09
C VAL A 110 6.11 -3.87 1.32
N VAL A 111 5.21 -4.19 2.23
CA VAL A 111 5.51 -4.98 3.43
C VAL A 111 4.66 -6.25 3.45
N SER A 112 5.21 -7.33 4.00
CA SER A 112 4.41 -8.50 4.32
C SER A 112 3.45 -8.16 5.46
N SER A 113 2.17 -8.44 5.25
CA SER A 113 1.14 -8.07 6.22
C SER A 113 0.92 -9.16 7.25
N PHE A 114 0.47 -8.73 8.43
CA PHE A 114 0.00 -9.60 9.52
C PHE A 114 0.96 -10.73 9.85
N VAL A 115 2.18 -10.36 10.20
CA VAL A 115 3.14 -11.29 10.77
C VAL A 115 2.98 -11.24 12.29
N GLY A 116 2.39 -12.29 12.86
CA GLY A 116 2.19 -12.41 14.31
C GLY A 116 3.33 -13.18 14.98
N ASP A 117 3.38 -13.14 16.31
CA ASP A 117 4.42 -13.78 17.13
C ASP A 117 4.55 -15.30 16.94
N TRP A 118 3.51 -15.94 16.45
CA TRP A 118 3.50 -17.39 16.16
C TRP A 118 3.74 -17.73 14.69
N ASP A 119 4.08 -16.74 13.85
CA ASP A 119 4.41 -17.01 12.47
C ASP A 119 5.78 -17.69 12.40
N SER A 120 5.80 -18.90 11.84
CA SER A 120 7.02 -19.69 11.67
C SER A 120 7.77 -19.42 10.36
N ARG A 121 7.22 -18.56 9.49
CA ARG A 121 7.85 -18.18 8.22
C ARG A 121 8.99 -17.20 8.47
N ILE A 122 9.94 -17.21 7.56
CA ILE A 122 11.05 -16.24 7.55
C ILE A 122 10.75 -15.21 6.48
N PHE A 123 10.79 -13.95 6.86
CA PHE A 123 10.63 -12.81 5.97
C PHE A 123 11.93 -12.03 5.94
N THR A 124 12.48 -11.84 4.77
CA THR A 124 13.74 -11.13 4.53
C THR A 124 13.53 -9.70 4.01
N ASN A 125 12.27 -9.32 3.79
CA ASN A 125 11.82 -7.97 3.42
C ASN A 125 11.09 -7.29 4.58
N LEU A 126 10.68 -6.04 4.37
CA LEU A 126 9.86 -5.29 5.31
C LEU A 126 8.60 -6.09 5.70
N VAL A 127 8.31 -6.11 6.99
CA VAL A 127 7.12 -6.75 7.56
C VAL A 127 6.41 -5.79 8.50
N LEU A 128 5.09 -5.89 8.55
CA LEU A 128 4.30 -5.27 9.62
C LEU A 128 3.99 -6.36 10.64
N HIS A 129 4.85 -6.45 11.66
CA HIS A 129 4.75 -7.41 12.75
C HIS A 129 3.75 -6.91 13.80
N TYR A 130 2.84 -7.79 14.20
CA TYR A 130 1.86 -7.55 15.25
C TYR A 130 2.20 -8.39 16.48
N ASP A 131 2.71 -7.72 17.50
CA ASP A 131 3.05 -8.32 18.79
C ASP A 131 1.84 -8.27 19.73
N VAL A 132 1.31 -9.44 20.09
CA VAL A 132 0.22 -9.61 21.05
C VAL A 132 0.70 -10.22 22.38
N ILE A 133 1.94 -10.68 22.44
CA ILE A 133 2.49 -11.35 23.64
C ILE A 133 2.78 -10.31 24.71
N THR A 134 3.34 -9.17 24.32
CA THR A 134 3.76 -8.13 25.26
C THR A 134 2.57 -7.43 25.92
N ASP A 135 1.51 -7.18 25.16
CA ASP A 135 0.24 -6.64 25.67
C ASP A 135 -0.96 -7.22 24.91
N PRO A 136 -1.64 -8.25 25.46
CA PRO A 136 -2.80 -8.85 24.81
C PRO A 136 -3.99 -7.91 24.63
N ASN A 137 -4.04 -6.78 25.36
CA ASN A 137 -5.13 -5.82 25.29
C ASN A 137 -4.85 -4.66 24.31
N GLN A 138 -3.58 -4.39 24.04
CA GLN A 138 -3.14 -3.35 23.13
C GLN A 138 -2.02 -3.89 22.26
N GLY A 139 -2.35 -4.56 21.17
CA GLY A 139 -1.33 -5.06 20.26
C GLY A 139 -0.37 -3.96 19.79
N HIS A 140 0.90 -4.30 19.76
CA HIS A 140 1.96 -3.43 19.26
C HIS A 140 2.27 -3.79 17.81
N TYR A 141 2.48 -2.76 16.98
CA TYR A 141 2.85 -2.93 15.59
C TYR A 141 4.29 -2.47 15.38
N TYR A 142 5.07 -3.28 14.68
CA TYR A 142 6.46 -2.96 14.36
C TYR A 142 6.69 -3.07 12.85
N LEU A 143 7.21 -2.02 12.24
CA LEU A 143 7.61 -2.00 10.84
C LEU A 143 9.09 -2.39 10.75
N GLN A 144 9.36 -3.70 10.63
CA GLN A 144 10.70 -4.28 10.71
C GLN A 144 11.26 -4.65 9.34
N ASP A 145 12.61 -4.68 9.23
CA ASP A 145 13.30 -5.05 7.99
C ASP A 145 13.23 -6.55 7.68
N CYS A 146 12.90 -7.37 8.68
CA CYS A 146 12.74 -8.82 8.56
C CYS A 146 11.98 -9.39 9.76
N TYR A 147 11.57 -10.65 9.65
CA TYR A 147 11.05 -11.44 10.77
C TYR A 147 11.44 -12.91 10.61
N PRO A 148 11.90 -13.61 11.66
CA PRO A 148 12.28 -13.10 12.99
C PRO A 148 13.55 -12.22 12.95
N LEU A 149 13.70 -11.34 13.94
CA LEU A 149 14.81 -10.36 13.99
C LEU A 149 16.22 -10.95 14.01
N GLN A 150 16.38 -12.22 14.38
CA GLN A 150 17.66 -12.94 14.35
C GLN A 150 18.28 -12.99 12.93
N PHE A 151 17.50 -12.77 11.88
CA PHE A 151 17.96 -12.73 10.49
C PHE A 151 18.37 -11.34 10.01
N ALA A 152 18.26 -10.30 10.84
CA ALA A 152 18.50 -8.91 10.48
C ALA A 152 19.90 -8.63 9.89
N GLU A 153 20.89 -9.46 10.24
CA GLU A 153 22.29 -9.31 9.81
C GLU A 153 22.63 -10.17 8.58
N THR A 154 21.69 -10.89 8.00
CA THR A 154 21.93 -11.66 6.76
C THR A 154 22.16 -10.71 5.57
N ASP A 155 22.94 -11.18 4.58
CA ASP A 155 23.25 -10.38 3.39
C ASP A 155 21.98 -10.03 2.59
N GLU A 156 21.01 -10.93 2.56
CA GLU A 156 19.73 -10.71 1.88
C GLU A 156 18.93 -9.57 2.53
N VAL A 157 18.81 -9.56 3.86
CA VAL A 157 18.10 -8.49 4.59
C VAL A 157 18.81 -7.16 4.42
N LYS A 158 20.17 -7.16 4.46
CA LYS A 158 20.97 -5.95 4.22
C LYS A 158 20.74 -5.39 2.82
N ALA A 159 20.75 -6.26 1.80
CA ALA A 159 20.48 -5.84 0.42
C ALA A 159 19.07 -5.27 0.24
N ASN A 160 18.06 -5.90 0.86
CA ASN A 160 16.69 -5.39 0.84
C ASN A 160 16.54 -4.06 1.58
N ARG A 161 17.24 -3.87 2.70
CA ARG A 161 17.30 -2.60 3.42
C ARG A 161 17.92 -1.49 2.58
N GLU A 162 19.03 -1.77 1.90
CA GLU A 162 19.67 -0.81 0.98
C GLU A 162 18.75 -0.45 -0.19
N LYS A 163 18.05 -1.43 -0.76
CA LYS A 163 17.08 -1.21 -1.84
C LYS A 163 15.95 -0.28 -1.41
N ASN A 164 15.49 -0.38 -0.18
CA ASN A 164 14.37 0.41 0.35
C ASN A 164 14.82 1.72 1.02
N ALA A 165 16.11 2.02 1.09
CA ALA A 165 16.65 3.12 1.90
C ALA A 165 16.08 4.49 1.53
N ALA A 166 15.97 4.80 0.23
CA ALA A 166 15.45 6.09 -0.24
C ALA A 166 13.97 6.28 0.09
N GLN A 167 13.17 5.23 -0.09
CA GLN A 167 11.74 5.23 0.23
C GLN A 167 11.53 5.31 1.74
N TRP A 168 12.36 4.61 2.52
CA TRP A 168 12.37 4.68 3.97
C TRP A 168 12.70 6.08 4.49
N GLU A 169 13.68 6.73 3.89
CA GLU A 169 14.02 8.13 4.21
C GLU A 169 12.84 9.06 3.90
N THR A 170 12.17 8.86 2.75
CA THR A 170 10.98 9.64 2.38
C THR A 170 9.86 9.45 3.39
N PHE A 171 9.56 8.21 3.78
CA PHE A 171 8.56 7.89 4.79
C PHE A 171 8.85 8.56 6.14
N THR A 172 10.07 8.42 6.65
CA THR A 172 10.45 8.99 7.95
C THR A 172 10.48 10.52 7.93
N LYS A 173 10.99 11.15 6.87
CA LYS A 173 10.93 12.61 6.69
C LYS A 173 9.50 13.12 6.66
N TYR A 174 8.62 12.41 5.96
CA TYR A 174 7.21 12.78 5.89
C TYR A 174 6.56 12.75 7.28
N LEU A 175 6.69 11.64 8.02
CA LEU A 175 6.16 11.55 9.38
C LEU A 175 6.77 12.59 10.32
N GLY A 176 8.06 12.91 10.14
CA GLY A 176 8.73 13.98 10.87
C GLY A 176 8.11 15.36 10.59
N SER A 177 7.80 15.67 9.34
CA SER A 177 7.14 16.92 8.95
C SER A 177 5.73 17.07 9.56
N LYS A 178 5.08 15.94 9.85
CA LYS A 178 3.75 15.87 10.50
C LYS A 178 3.84 15.81 12.04
N GLY A 179 5.04 15.85 12.62
CA GLY A 179 5.25 15.76 14.07
C GLY A 179 4.93 14.38 14.66
N LYS A 180 5.00 13.33 13.84
CA LYS A 180 4.63 11.95 14.23
C LYS A 180 5.85 11.06 14.52
N LEU A 181 7.06 11.59 14.60
CA LEU A 181 8.25 10.84 15.02
C LEU A 181 8.50 10.94 16.53
N LYS A 182 8.99 9.80 17.10
CA LYS A 182 9.53 9.69 18.47
C LYS A 182 10.96 9.20 18.45
#